data_82457e6b242d70ccb8e154d208682f5d
#
_entry.id   82457e6b242d70ccb8e154d208682f5d
#
_cell.length_a   1.000
_cell.length_b   1.000
_cell.length_c   1.000
_cell.angle_alpha   90.00
_cell.angle_beta   90.00
_cell.angle_gamma   90.00
#
_symmetry.space_group_name_H-M   'P 1'
#
loop_
_entity.id
_entity.type
_entity.pdbx_description
1 polymer ?
#
loop_
_entity_poly.entity_id
_entity_poly.type
_entity_poly.pdbx_seq_one_letter_code
_entity_poly.pdbx_strand_id
1 'polypeptide(L)'
;MVALTESLAQLGYPELDSLRVIAPKYAHALKGSDEPCPLPGVTIKQPLREAARKNRRDFERRIGALEYRLGRHDRGNGYVGSDIVVDAAVALPSFDQARNYVSNPKIRAQVLERILSKLPPSGRLVIVGHSLGSVIAADIVRRLPVGLEVAGMVTIGSPLASGAFDVDKLRDTLSEPPTNLAWWVNFWNPADPVAARRGVSSVFPWLIDFRIHTKQVLIAAHAAVDYLTNHAVADAIGYALFGSKSAEVALVDNGIDIPLDATEHFALLALRYAYLMKARLEGEEKDRFAGALRQVQGTVVEDIKKRNSREGRGIPSEIARLAFDVSDLGASVPEPLPSSHVPKDEAAVLLTVLAAENVIRPFEISISKKLWQAAMEDLAAEMGLGGQYGADVFESAKLAQEALSGNRGVNWIKWGALGAGAAAIVVATGGLALAAAPGLAGAAVITSALASFGPGGMIGGLLTAGSLVTAGGGGIAYGLASSGTTAQTLVGVIERRLAATILRQKQHLEPDLGLWQVLVETEIEVRREHERLDEFSDESAPALKELKRKIDAIERALKYLTDHGLEPRLDSPQEDDHPTTTFFKREPWISKQRG
;
A
#
# COMPACT_ATOMS: atom_id res chain seq x y z
N MET A 1 15.22 25.07 23.02
CA MET A 1 16.23 24.00 23.20
C MET A 1 15.87 23.10 24.38
N VAL A 2 15.75 23.60 25.63
CA VAL A 2 15.45 22.75 26.81
C VAL A 2 14.29 21.77 26.56
N ALA A 3 13.14 22.25 26.11
CA ALA A 3 11.97 21.41 25.82
C ALA A 3 12.24 20.32 24.76
N LEU A 4 13.01 20.63 23.73
CA LEU A 4 13.41 19.64 22.71
C LEU A 4 14.37 18.59 23.29
N THR A 5 15.36 19.04 24.08
CA THR A 5 16.33 18.14 24.73
C THR A 5 15.62 17.14 25.64
N GLU A 6 14.67 17.62 26.45
CA GLU A 6 13.85 16.76 27.34
C GLU A 6 13.02 15.74 26.54
N SER A 7 12.37 16.18 25.44
CA SER A 7 11.58 15.30 24.59
C SER A 7 12.44 14.24 23.88
N LEU A 8 13.64 14.62 23.40
CA LEU A 8 14.59 13.68 22.80
C LEU A 8 15.10 12.66 23.82
N ALA A 9 15.39 13.08 25.05
CA ALA A 9 15.81 12.20 26.13
C ALA A 9 14.69 11.19 26.49
N GLN A 10 13.43 11.64 26.58
CA GLN A 10 12.27 10.76 26.81
C GLN A 10 12.11 9.72 25.69
N LEU A 11 12.41 10.08 24.46
CA LEU A 11 12.45 9.18 23.32
C LEU A 11 13.71 8.30 23.30
N GLY A 12 14.65 8.50 24.26
CA GLY A 12 15.91 7.77 24.42
C GLY A 12 16.94 8.12 23.31
N TYR A 13 16.92 9.31 22.72
CA TYR A 13 17.98 9.80 21.83
C TYR A 13 19.22 10.22 22.63
N PRO A 14 20.43 10.19 22.02
CA PRO A 14 21.64 10.67 22.66
C PRO A 14 21.54 12.15 23.07
N GLU A 15 22.36 12.56 24.04
CA GLU A 15 22.47 13.95 24.43
C GLU A 15 23.00 14.83 23.28
N LEU A 16 22.54 16.09 23.24
CA LEU A 16 22.90 17.04 22.16
C LEU A 16 24.28 17.69 22.33
N ASP A 17 25.07 17.30 23.33
CA ASP A 17 26.35 17.94 23.68
C ASP A 17 27.39 17.92 22.57
N SER A 18 27.34 16.94 21.68
CA SER A 18 28.21 16.83 20.51
C SER A 18 27.78 17.71 19.33
N LEU A 19 26.61 18.36 19.40
CA LEU A 19 26.01 19.10 18.31
C LEU A 19 26.23 20.60 18.44
N ARG A 20 26.61 21.24 17.34
CA ARG A 20 26.65 22.69 17.26
C ARG A 20 25.27 23.24 16.89
N VAL A 21 24.59 23.85 17.86
CA VAL A 21 23.32 24.53 17.62
C VAL A 21 23.56 25.96 17.13
N ILE A 22 23.03 26.30 15.95
CA ILE A 22 23.11 27.63 15.37
C ILE A 22 21.68 28.21 15.40
N ALA A 23 21.47 29.24 16.24
CA ALA A 23 20.24 30.03 16.32
C ALA A 23 20.52 31.46 15.80
N PRO A 24 20.38 31.71 14.49
CA PRO A 24 20.71 33.00 13.92
C PRO A 24 19.78 34.10 14.47
N LYS A 25 20.40 35.18 14.98
CA LYS A 25 19.68 36.38 15.45
C LYS A 25 19.55 37.38 14.29
N TYR A 26 18.42 37.35 13.59
CA TYR A 26 18.17 38.20 12.42
C TYR A 26 17.08 39.27 12.64
N ALA A 27 16.69 39.53 13.90
CA ALA A 27 15.68 40.54 14.22
C ALA A 27 16.11 41.97 13.79
N HIS A 28 17.41 42.25 13.79
CA HIS A 28 17.97 43.51 13.29
C HIS A 28 17.80 43.65 11.78
N ALA A 29 18.14 42.60 11.05
CA ALA A 29 17.95 42.55 9.61
C ALA A 29 16.49 42.69 9.20
N LEU A 30 15.55 42.10 9.95
CA LEU A 30 14.08 42.23 9.72
C LEU A 30 13.57 43.68 9.90
N LYS A 31 14.32 44.53 10.57
CA LYS A 31 14.03 45.99 10.68
C LYS A 31 14.75 46.80 9.60
N GLY A 32 15.53 46.16 8.72
CA GLY A 32 16.31 46.83 7.70
C GLY A 32 17.51 47.61 8.28
N SER A 33 17.98 47.25 9.50
CA SER A 33 19.04 47.98 10.20
C SER A 33 20.44 47.44 9.94
N ASP A 34 20.59 46.40 9.10
CA ASP A 34 21.88 45.86 8.68
C ASP A 34 22.38 46.59 7.40
N GLU A 35 23.66 46.42 7.11
CA GLU A 35 24.23 46.97 5.88
C GLU A 35 23.55 46.36 4.64
N PRO A 36 23.28 47.17 3.60
CA PRO A 36 22.75 46.69 2.34
C PRO A 36 23.70 45.68 1.70
N CYS A 37 23.16 44.53 1.31
CA CYS A 37 23.86 43.48 0.60
C CYS A 37 23.04 42.96 -0.59
N PRO A 38 23.65 42.39 -1.62
CA PRO A 38 22.93 41.74 -2.70
C PRO A 38 22.26 40.48 -2.18
N LEU A 39 21.14 40.06 -2.83
CA LEU A 39 20.48 38.80 -2.52
C LEU A 39 21.45 37.63 -2.79
N PRO A 40 21.72 36.75 -1.79
CA PRO A 40 22.59 35.61 -1.99
C PRO A 40 22.15 34.75 -3.19
N GLY A 41 23.11 34.35 -4.00
CA GLY A 41 22.84 33.56 -5.21
C GLY A 41 22.34 32.14 -4.91
N VAL A 42 21.63 31.55 -5.85
CA VAL A 42 21.26 30.13 -5.79
C VAL A 42 22.47 29.26 -6.12
N THR A 43 22.94 28.49 -5.17
CA THR A 43 24.09 27.59 -5.26
C THR A 43 23.68 26.18 -5.71
N ILE A 44 22.52 25.70 -5.25
CA ILE A 44 22.00 24.40 -5.57
C ILE A 44 21.07 24.50 -6.78
N LYS A 45 21.59 24.10 -7.93
CA LYS A 45 20.85 24.12 -9.21
C LYS A 45 20.00 22.87 -9.36
N GLN A 46 18.87 23.00 -10.06
CA GLN A 46 18.06 21.85 -10.45
C GLN A 46 18.87 20.95 -11.39
N PRO A 47 18.91 19.64 -11.16
CA PRO A 47 19.62 18.71 -12.02
C PRO A 47 18.90 18.51 -13.37
N LEU A 48 19.61 17.98 -14.35
CA LEU A 48 19.02 17.58 -15.65
C LEU A 48 18.02 16.41 -15.47
N ARG A 49 17.17 16.20 -16.49
CA ARG A 49 16.00 15.30 -16.41
C ARG A 49 16.24 13.94 -15.74
N GLU A 50 17.28 13.22 -16.11
CA GLU A 50 17.56 11.89 -15.50
C GLU A 50 18.02 12.00 -14.04
N ALA A 51 18.94 12.91 -13.76
CA ALA A 51 19.40 13.16 -12.40
C ALA A 51 18.27 13.73 -11.52
N ALA A 52 17.35 14.53 -12.09
CA ALA A 52 16.16 15.01 -11.38
C ALA A 52 15.22 13.85 -10.99
N ARG A 53 14.97 12.91 -11.90
CA ARG A 53 14.16 11.72 -11.61
C ARG A 53 14.79 10.84 -10.54
N LYS A 54 16.13 10.64 -10.61
CA LYS A 54 16.85 9.89 -9.57
C LYS A 54 16.74 10.59 -8.22
N ASN A 55 17.03 11.91 -8.17
CA ASN A 55 16.90 12.71 -6.95
C ASN A 55 15.48 12.60 -6.36
N ARG A 56 14.44 12.70 -7.20
CA ARG A 56 13.05 12.56 -6.77
C ARG A 56 12.78 11.19 -6.17
N ARG A 57 13.20 10.10 -6.80
CA ARG A 57 13.03 8.73 -6.26
C ARG A 57 13.77 8.53 -4.94
N ASP A 58 15.00 9.02 -4.84
CA ASP A 58 15.77 8.91 -3.60
C ASP A 58 15.13 9.73 -2.47
N PHE A 59 14.55 10.88 -2.82
CA PHE A 59 13.79 11.69 -1.89
C PHE A 59 12.51 10.98 -1.43
N GLU A 60 11.70 10.43 -2.34
CA GLU A 60 10.47 9.68 -2.04
C GLU A 60 10.76 8.45 -1.16
N ARG A 61 11.87 7.77 -1.38
CA ARG A 61 12.29 6.65 -0.52
C ARG A 61 12.52 7.12 0.92
N ARG A 62 13.18 8.26 1.10
CA ARG A 62 13.43 8.83 2.44
C ARG A 62 12.15 9.34 3.10
N ILE A 63 11.25 9.93 2.33
CA ILE A 63 9.92 10.32 2.80
C ILE A 63 9.10 9.11 3.24
N GLY A 64 9.09 8.03 2.46
CA GLY A 64 8.39 6.80 2.84
C GLY A 64 8.90 6.19 4.15
N ALA A 65 10.20 6.27 4.41
CA ALA A 65 10.79 5.84 5.68
C ALA A 65 10.28 6.68 6.87
N LEU A 66 10.13 8.00 6.67
CA LEU A 66 9.58 8.90 7.69
C LEU A 66 8.08 8.67 7.93
N GLU A 67 7.31 8.47 6.88
CA GLU A 67 5.88 8.18 6.99
C GLU A 67 5.65 6.86 7.74
N TYR A 68 6.46 5.84 7.48
CA TYR A 68 6.43 4.60 8.24
C TYR A 68 6.71 4.83 9.74
N ARG A 69 7.67 5.71 10.06
CA ARG A 69 8.08 6.00 11.44
C ARG A 69 7.09 6.88 12.19
N LEU A 70 6.66 7.97 11.58
CA LEU A 70 5.89 9.04 12.23
C LEU A 70 4.37 8.85 12.09
N GLY A 71 3.93 7.92 11.24
CA GLY A 71 2.53 7.68 10.94
C GLY A 71 2.10 8.29 9.60
N ARG A 72 0.80 8.27 9.36
CA ARG A 72 0.23 8.63 8.08
C ARG A 72 0.31 10.14 7.81
N HIS A 73 0.68 10.48 6.56
CA HIS A 73 0.57 11.82 6.01
C HIS A 73 -0.83 12.43 6.17
N ASP A 74 -0.92 13.66 6.71
CA ASP A 74 -2.17 14.41 6.87
C ASP A 74 -1.94 15.90 6.56
N ARG A 75 -2.23 16.28 5.33
CA ARG A 75 -2.10 17.68 4.89
C ARG A 75 -3.24 18.59 5.37
N GLY A 76 -4.28 18.04 5.99
CA GLY A 76 -5.50 18.77 6.29
C GLY A 76 -6.26 19.20 5.02
N ASN A 77 -7.50 19.62 5.20
CA ASN A 77 -8.37 20.05 4.09
C ASN A 77 -8.43 21.58 3.94
N GLY A 78 -7.82 22.34 4.87
CA GLY A 78 -8.11 23.76 5.00
C GLY A 78 -9.56 23.99 5.42
N TYR A 79 -10.02 25.22 5.32
CA TYR A 79 -11.44 25.58 5.40
C TYR A 79 -11.72 26.76 4.45
N VAL A 80 -12.98 26.96 4.09
CA VAL A 80 -13.39 28.08 3.24
C VAL A 80 -13.01 29.38 3.92
N GLY A 81 -12.20 30.22 3.28
CA GLY A 81 -11.68 31.45 3.87
C GLY A 81 -10.41 31.28 4.72
N SER A 82 -9.70 30.13 4.63
CA SER A 82 -8.44 29.91 5.35
C SER A 82 -7.39 30.98 5.07
N ASP A 83 -7.31 31.48 3.85
CA ASP A 83 -6.39 32.56 3.47
C ASP A 83 -6.76 33.87 4.17
N ILE A 84 -8.06 34.19 4.32
CA ILE A 84 -8.54 35.38 5.06
C ILE A 84 -8.11 35.31 6.55
N VAL A 85 -8.15 34.12 7.16
CA VAL A 85 -7.74 33.95 8.56
C VAL A 85 -6.23 34.08 8.71
N VAL A 86 -5.45 33.54 7.77
CA VAL A 86 -4.00 33.73 7.76
C VAL A 86 -3.67 35.21 7.53
N ASP A 87 -4.31 35.87 6.59
CA ASP A 87 -4.13 37.29 6.32
C ASP A 87 -4.48 38.15 7.52
N ALA A 88 -5.58 37.84 8.22
CA ALA A 88 -5.96 38.52 9.45
C ALA A 88 -4.95 38.29 10.59
N ALA A 89 -4.46 37.05 10.75
CA ALA A 89 -3.42 36.74 11.74
C ALA A 89 -2.11 37.45 11.42
N VAL A 90 -1.70 37.45 10.15
CA VAL A 90 -0.49 38.11 9.66
C VAL A 90 -0.61 39.65 9.71
N ALA A 91 -1.83 40.19 9.66
CA ALA A 91 -2.07 41.63 9.83
C ALA A 91 -1.82 42.14 11.25
N LEU A 92 -1.70 41.27 12.24
CA LEU A 92 -1.37 41.68 13.61
C LEU A 92 0.04 42.29 13.68
N PRO A 93 0.29 43.26 14.56
CA PRO A 93 1.60 43.90 14.72
C PRO A 93 2.74 42.91 15.05
N SER A 94 2.41 41.78 15.67
CA SER A 94 3.39 40.71 15.96
C SER A 94 3.99 40.06 14.69
N PHE A 95 3.36 40.25 13.52
CA PHE A 95 3.81 39.70 12.25
C PHE A 95 4.39 40.73 11.29
N ASP A 96 4.60 42.00 11.73
CA ASP A 96 5.21 43.07 10.91
C ASP A 96 6.56 42.61 10.30
N GLN A 97 7.36 41.93 11.10
CA GLN A 97 8.65 41.39 10.66
C GLN A 97 8.51 40.34 9.56
N ALA A 98 7.48 39.52 9.59
CA ALA A 98 7.19 38.54 8.54
C ALA A 98 6.82 39.25 7.23
N ARG A 99 5.96 40.27 7.30
CA ARG A 99 5.60 41.10 6.14
C ARG A 99 6.82 41.79 5.53
N ASN A 100 7.70 42.34 6.37
CA ASN A 100 8.95 42.97 5.90
C ASN A 100 9.85 42.00 5.12
N TYR A 101 9.99 40.77 5.59
CA TYR A 101 10.78 39.74 4.88
C TYR A 101 10.17 39.41 3.51
N VAL A 102 8.86 39.27 3.42
CA VAL A 102 8.16 38.90 2.20
C VAL A 102 8.13 40.04 1.17
N SER A 103 7.88 41.28 1.63
CA SER A 103 7.62 42.41 0.74
C SER A 103 8.88 43.21 0.36
N ASN A 104 9.98 43.09 1.13
CA ASN A 104 11.18 43.92 0.92
C ASN A 104 12.43 43.06 0.57
N PRO A 105 12.84 43.04 -0.72
CA PRO A 105 14.01 42.28 -1.16
C PRO A 105 15.32 42.64 -0.45
N LYS A 106 15.48 43.88 0.00
CA LYS A 106 16.69 44.32 0.73
C LYS A 106 16.72 43.69 2.13
N ILE A 107 15.60 43.69 2.84
CA ILE A 107 15.48 43.06 4.16
C ILE A 107 15.68 41.55 4.03
N ARG A 108 15.08 40.94 3.02
CA ARG A 108 15.26 39.52 2.70
C ARG A 108 16.74 39.19 2.47
N ALA A 109 17.46 39.98 1.65
CA ALA A 109 18.87 39.78 1.42
C ALA A 109 19.69 39.83 2.71
N GLN A 110 19.48 40.85 3.56
CA GLN A 110 20.14 41.01 4.85
C GLN A 110 19.91 39.82 5.79
N VAL A 111 18.66 39.28 5.85
CA VAL A 111 18.33 38.14 6.69
C VAL A 111 19.05 36.88 6.20
N LEU A 112 18.99 36.61 4.89
CA LEU A 112 19.65 35.45 4.30
C LEU A 112 21.17 35.49 4.47
N GLU A 113 21.81 36.64 4.21
CA GLU A 113 23.23 36.82 4.39
C GLU A 113 23.65 36.62 5.85
N ARG A 114 22.89 37.18 6.80
CA ARG A 114 23.16 37.01 8.23
C ARG A 114 23.08 35.54 8.68
N ILE A 115 22.20 34.75 8.09
CA ILE A 115 22.10 33.31 8.39
C ILE A 115 23.27 32.57 7.73
N LEU A 116 23.49 32.80 6.43
CA LEU A 116 24.54 32.12 5.66
C LEU A 116 25.94 32.36 6.25
N SER A 117 26.22 33.59 6.72
CA SER A 117 27.50 33.93 7.35
C SER A 117 27.80 33.17 8.66
N LYS A 118 26.78 32.51 9.27
CA LYS A 118 26.95 31.72 10.49
C LYS A 118 27.11 30.23 10.23
N LEU A 119 26.84 29.81 9.01
CA LEU A 119 26.90 28.39 8.63
C LEU A 119 28.35 27.99 8.28
N PRO A 120 28.74 26.74 8.54
CA PRO A 120 30.02 26.22 8.06
C PRO A 120 29.98 26.06 6.54
N PRO A 121 31.15 26.00 5.86
CA PRO A 121 31.21 25.83 4.41
C PRO A 121 30.83 24.42 3.93
N SER A 122 30.89 23.43 4.83
CA SER A 122 30.59 22.02 4.53
C SER A 122 30.14 21.27 5.78
N GLY A 123 29.57 20.11 5.56
CA GLY A 123 29.10 19.20 6.61
C GLY A 123 27.62 18.87 6.50
N ARG A 124 27.11 18.25 7.55
CA ARG A 124 25.72 17.82 7.64
C ARG A 124 24.96 18.69 8.64
N LEU A 125 23.77 19.14 8.28
CA LEU A 125 22.92 19.96 9.15
C LEU A 125 21.47 19.51 9.14
N VAL A 126 20.75 19.87 10.20
CA VAL A 126 19.30 19.73 10.31
C VAL A 126 18.71 21.14 10.42
N ILE A 127 17.68 21.44 9.64
CA ILE A 127 16.99 22.72 9.65
C ILE A 127 15.68 22.57 10.41
N VAL A 128 15.46 23.40 11.44
CA VAL A 128 14.17 23.50 12.13
C VAL A 128 13.63 24.91 11.94
N GLY A 129 12.50 25.05 11.24
CA GLY A 129 11.89 26.33 10.93
C GLY A 129 10.50 26.48 11.60
N HIS A 130 10.31 27.52 12.41
CA HIS A 130 9.02 27.85 13.01
C HIS A 130 8.45 29.12 12.39
N SER A 131 7.18 29.15 12.04
CA SER A 131 6.48 30.33 11.52
C SER A 131 7.24 30.95 10.33
N LEU A 132 7.61 32.26 10.39
CA LEU A 132 8.46 32.90 9.40
C LEU A 132 9.77 32.12 9.15
N GLY A 133 10.31 31.46 10.16
CA GLY A 133 11.50 30.62 10.02
C GLY A 133 11.32 29.47 9.02
N SER A 134 10.10 28.97 8.81
CA SER A 134 9.81 27.97 7.80
C SER A 134 9.88 28.53 6.37
N VAL A 135 9.44 29.77 6.18
CA VAL A 135 9.56 30.51 4.90
C VAL A 135 11.02 30.76 4.59
N ILE A 136 11.79 31.23 5.59
CA ILE A 136 13.23 31.45 5.45
C ILE A 136 13.96 30.13 5.15
N ALA A 137 13.58 29.02 5.80
CA ALA A 137 14.16 27.70 5.56
C ALA A 137 13.93 27.24 4.10
N ALA A 138 12.73 27.42 3.57
CA ALA A 138 12.41 27.13 2.18
C ALA A 138 13.18 27.99 1.18
N ASP A 139 13.38 29.28 1.50
CA ASP A 139 14.14 30.21 0.65
C ASP A 139 15.64 29.94 0.66
N ILE A 140 16.20 29.61 1.85
CA ILE A 140 17.65 29.48 2.03
C ILE A 140 18.19 28.12 1.57
N VAL A 141 17.38 27.05 1.57
CA VAL A 141 17.86 25.68 1.31
C VAL A 141 18.61 25.55 -0.02
N ARG A 142 18.20 26.29 -1.05
CA ARG A 142 18.88 26.33 -2.36
C ARG A 142 20.06 27.29 -2.45
N ARG A 143 20.31 28.08 -1.40
CA ARG A 143 21.38 29.09 -1.32
C ARG A 143 22.48 28.67 -0.36
N LEU A 144 22.35 27.47 0.23
CA LEU A 144 23.36 26.93 1.13
C LEU A 144 24.71 26.69 0.40
N PRO A 145 25.84 26.77 1.08
CA PRO A 145 27.11 26.30 0.53
C PRO A 145 26.98 24.88 -0.06
N VAL A 146 27.58 24.65 -1.22
CA VAL A 146 27.49 23.37 -1.95
C VAL A 146 27.97 22.16 -1.14
N GLY A 147 28.90 22.40 -0.20
CA GLY A 147 29.41 21.37 0.72
C GLY A 147 28.49 21.04 1.89
N LEU A 148 27.31 21.70 2.02
CA LEU A 148 26.37 21.43 3.08
C LEU A 148 25.25 20.49 2.59
N GLU A 149 25.06 19.41 3.34
CA GLU A 149 23.96 18.46 3.17
C GLU A 149 22.91 18.67 4.28
N VAL A 150 21.64 18.83 3.90
CA VAL A 150 20.53 18.94 4.83
C VAL A 150 19.97 17.54 5.10
N ALA A 151 20.35 16.97 6.23
CA ALA A 151 19.91 15.64 6.66
C ALA A 151 18.40 15.52 6.91
N GLY A 152 17.77 16.66 7.20
CA GLY A 152 16.33 16.77 7.35
C GLY A 152 15.92 18.22 7.58
N MET A 153 14.76 18.59 7.05
CA MET A 153 14.13 19.87 7.29
C MET A 153 12.79 19.65 7.99
N VAL A 154 12.64 20.20 9.17
CA VAL A 154 11.44 20.13 9.98
C VAL A 154 10.83 21.53 10.09
N THR A 155 9.63 21.72 9.57
CA THR A 155 8.88 22.96 9.70
C THR A 155 7.68 22.78 10.61
N ILE A 156 7.41 23.77 11.45
CA ILE A 156 6.34 23.74 12.45
C ILE A 156 5.57 25.05 12.41
N GLY A 157 4.23 24.99 12.47
CA GLY A 157 3.36 26.17 12.43
C GLY A 157 3.61 27.05 11.20
N SER A 158 3.82 26.45 10.03
CA SER A 158 4.25 27.14 8.82
C SER A 158 3.12 27.85 8.10
N PRO A 159 3.29 29.12 7.66
CA PRO A 159 2.34 29.85 6.84
C PRO A 159 2.53 29.61 5.33
N LEU A 160 3.46 28.78 4.89
CA LEU A 160 3.82 28.58 3.46
C LEU A 160 2.67 28.12 2.58
N ALA A 161 1.62 27.53 3.18
CA ALA A 161 0.40 27.16 2.45
C ALA A 161 -0.40 28.38 1.94
N SER A 162 -0.23 29.57 2.56
CA SER A 162 -0.85 30.81 2.09
C SER A 162 -0.06 31.46 0.95
N GLY A 163 -0.77 32.03 -0.04
CA GLY A 163 -0.18 32.75 -1.16
C GLY A 163 0.62 33.98 -0.75
N ALA A 164 0.29 34.57 0.40
CA ALA A 164 1.00 35.75 0.94
C ALA A 164 2.49 35.48 1.25
N PHE A 165 2.87 34.20 1.39
CA PHE A 165 4.25 33.79 1.73
C PHE A 165 5.02 33.17 0.54
N ASP A 166 4.52 33.30 -0.68
CA ASP A 166 5.22 32.84 -1.89
C ASP A 166 6.35 33.84 -2.30
N VAL A 167 7.38 33.88 -1.48
CA VAL A 167 8.51 34.79 -1.65
C VAL A 167 9.30 34.40 -2.90
N ASP A 168 9.48 35.35 -3.83
CA ASP A 168 10.28 35.16 -5.05
C ASP A 168 9.86 33.90 -5.84
N LYS A 169 8.56 33.65 -5.87
CA LYS A 169 7.99 32.46 -6.52
C LYS A 169 8.60 31.14 -6.02
N LEU A 170 8.68 30.99 -4.69
CA LEU A 170 9.16 29.74 -4.09
C LEU A 170 8.43 28.50 -4.62
N ARG A 171 7.12 28.64 -4.90
CA ARG A 171 6.30 27.54 -5.45
C ARG A 171 6.84 27.04 -6.78
N ASP A 172 7.24 27.96 -7.66
CA ASP A 172 7.81 27.63 -8.97
C ASP A 172 9.25 27.13 -8.83
N THR A 173 10.04 27.78 -7.97
CA THR A 173 11.47 27.52 -7.82
C THR A 173 11.78 26.24 -7.00
N LEU A 174 10.83 25.77 -6.18
CA LEU A 174 10.88 24.53 -5.41
C LEU A 174 9.84 23.52 -5.91
N SER A 175 9.54 23.50 -7.21
CA SER A 175 8.65 22.50 -7.82
C SER A 175 9.18 21.06 -7.62
N GLU A 176 10.49 20.91 -7.45
CA GLU A 176 11.18 19.64 -7.17
C GLU A 176 12.07 19.77 -5.92
N PRO A 177 12.33 18.66 -5.19
CA PRO A 177 13.18 18.67 -4.02
C PRO A 177 14.62 19.05 -4.40
N PRO A 178 15.25 19.98 -3.65
CA PRO A 178 16.67 20.32 -3.84
C PRO A 178 17.59 19.12 -3.61
N THR A 179 18.67 19.02 -4.38
CA THR A 179 19.58 17.86 -4.33
C THR A 179 20.37 17.73 -3.04
N ASN A 180 20.52 18.83 -2.30
CA ASN A 180 21.18 18.87 -1.00
C ASN A 180 20.23 18.59 0.18
N LEU A 181 18.94 18.30 -0.08
CA LEU A 181 17.91 18.06 0.94
C LEU A 181 17.55 16.58 0.97
N ALA A 182 17.76 15.94 2.12
CA ALA A 182 17.42 14.54 2.28
C ALA A 182 15.90 14.33 2.35
N TRP A 183 15.20 15.12 3.14
CA TRP A 183 13.75 15.11 3.27
C TRP A 183 13.23 16.38 3.95
N TRP A 184 11.92 16.65 3.79
CA TRP A 184 11.22 17.76 4.44
C TRP A 184 9.89 17.28 5.02
N VAL A 185 9.70 17.54 6.32
CA VAL A 185 8.47 17.26 7.08
C VAL A 185 7.92 18.55 7.65
N ASN A 186 6.62 18.76 7.52
CA ASN A 186 5.93 19.86 8.14
C ASN A 186 4.92 19.36 9.17
N PHE A 187 4.93 19.97 10.37
CA PHE A 187 3.94 19.71 11.40
C PHE A 187 3.00 20.90 11.56
N TRP A 188 1.72 20.61 11.57
CA TRP A 188 0.69 21.62 11.74
C TRP A 188 -0.31 21.22 12.83
N ASN A 189 -0.88 22.23 13.54
CA ASN A 189 -1.87 22.05 14.57
C ASN A 189 -3.21 22.66 14.12
N PRO A 190 -4.34 21.94 14.20
CA PRO A 190 -5.66 22.48 13.84
C PRO A 190 -6.09 23.73 14.63
N ALA A 191 -5.54 23.91 15.84
CA ALA A 191 -5.82 25.06 16.68
C ALA A 191 -4.92 26.28 16.37
N ASP A 192 -3.88 26.11 15.53
CA ASP A 192 -2.95 27.18 15.12
C ASP A 192 -3.54 27.96 13.94
N PRO A 193 -3.90 29.25 14.13
CA PRO A 193 -4.49 30.04 13.05
C PRO A 193 -3.52 30.34 11.92
N VAL A 194 -2.19 30.32 12.16
CA VAL A 194 -1.16 30.58 11.13
C VAL A 194 -1.04 29.39 10.18
N ALA A 195 -1.17 28.17 10.68
CA ALA A 195 -1.18 26.96 9.86
C ALA A 195 -2.51 26.76 9.12
N ALA A 196 -3.59 27.46 9.50
CA ALA A 196 -4.90 27.50 8.84
C ALA A 196 -5.51 26.12 8.50
N ARG A 197 -5.21 25.09 9.27
CA ARG A 197 -5.60 23.69 9.05
C ARG A 197 -5.17 23.15 7.67
N ARG A 198 -4.10 23.70 7.12
CA ARG A 198 -3.60 23.36 5.79
C ARG A 198 -2.09 23.14 5.83
N GLY A 199 -1.68 21.94 5.46
CA GLY A 199 -0.27 21.57 5.40
C GLY A 199 0.44 22.16 4.19
N VAL A 200 1.75 22.21 4.28
CA VAL A 200 2.65 22.81 3.28
C VAL A 200 2.73 21.94 2.01
N SER A 201 2.42 20.64 2.08
CA SER A 201 2.34 19.76 0.91
C SER A 201 1.23 20.16 -0.08
N SER A 202 0.30 21.01 0.34
CA SER A 202 -0.68 21.62 -0.57
C SER A 202 -0.03 22.53 -1.64
N VAL A 203 1.20 22.97 -1.39
CA VAL A 203 1.99 23.86 -2.25
C VAL A 203 3.23 23.15 -2.80
N PHE A 204 3.89 22.33 -1.97
CA PHE A 204 5.05 21.50 -2.34
C PHE A 204 4.68 20.02 -2.19
N PRO A 205 4.08 19.38 -3.24
CA PRO A 205 3.49 18.05 -3.12
C PRO A 205 4.48 16.92 -2.78
N TRP A 206 5.78 17.20 -2.84
CA TRP A 206 6.85 16.25 -2.59
C TRP A 206 7.30 16.16 -1.13
N LEU A 207 6.82 17.03 -0.22
CA LEU A 207 7.04 16.92 1.22
C LEU A 207 5.82 16.26 1.90
N ILE A 208 5.96 15.90 3.16
CA ILE A 208 4.87 15.32 3.96
C ILE A 208 4.49 16.22 5.14
N ASP A 209 3.20 16.23 5.45
CA ASP A 209 2.61 16.94 6.58
C ASP A 209 2.12 15.96 7.64
N PHE A 210 2.29 16.33 8.89
CA PHE A 210 1.69 15.63 10.01
C PHE A 210 0.84 16.57 10.85
N ARG A 211 -0.37 16.13 11.16
CA ARG A 211 -1.23 16.81 12.10
C ARG A 211 -0.84 16.43 13.53
N ILE A 212 -0.58 17.44 14.33
CA ILE A 212 -0.36 17.26 15.77
C ILE A 212 -1.38 18.06 16.59
N HIS A 213 -1.56 17.70 17.82
CA HIS A 213 -2.38 18.43 18.77
C HIS A 213 -1.49 18.93 19.89
N THR A 214 -1.63 20.21 20.23
CA THR A 214 -1.00 20.82 21.40
C THR A 214 -2.06 21.15 22.46
N LYS A 215 -1.63 21.44 23.66
CA LYS A 215 -2.54 21.77 24.77
C LYS A 215 -3.16 23.17 24.65
N GLN A 216 -2.52 24.04 23.88
CA GLN A 216 -2.91 25.44 23.71
C GLN A 216 -3.86 25.64 22.53
N VAL A 217 -4.59 26.76 22.54
CA VAL A 217 -5.55 27.14 21.50
C VAL A 217 -5.29 28.56 21.00
N LEU A 218 -5.77 28.88 19.81
CA LEU A 218 -5.62 30.18 19.15
C LEU A 218 -4.13 30.59 19.00
N ILE A 219 -3.78 31.85 19.25
CA ILE A 219 -2.43 32.39 19.06
C ILE A 219 -1.42 31.66 19.95
N ALA A 220 -1.80 31.18 21.14
CA ALA A 220 -0.93 30.39 22.00
C ALA A 220 -0.59 29.03 21.39
N ALA A 221 -1.47 28.45 20.56
CA ALA A 221 -1.20 27.20 19.85
C ALA A 221 -0.10 27.34 18.76
N HIS A 222 0.27 28.58 18.41
CA HIS A 222 1.36 28.88 17.47
C HIS A 222 2.75 28.90 18.17
N ALA A 223 2.83 28.70 19.48
CA ALA A 223 4.11 28.77 20.19
C ALA A 223 5.04 27.63 19.79
N ALA A 224 6.28 27.95 19.43
CA ALA A 224 7.29 26.96 19.03
C ALA A 224 7.54 25.89 20.10
N VAL A 225 7.45 26.24 21.37
CA VAL A 225 7.67 25.33 22.50
C VAL A 225 6.65 24.19 22.47
N ASP A 226 5.38 24.49 22.21
CA ASP A 226 4.31 23.48 22.18
C ASP A 226 4.48 22.48 21.02
N TYR A 227 5.03 22.93 19.90
CA TYR A 227 5.42 22.04 18.80
C TYR A 227 6.63 21.18 19.20
N LEU A 228 7.68 21.78 19.76
CA LEU A 228 8.93 21.08 20.09
C LEU A 228 8.81 20.08 21.25
N THR A 229 7.79 20.20 22.10
CA THR A 229 7.46 19.22 23.15
C THR A 229 6.64 18.04 22.62
N ASN A 230 6.15 18.12 21.39
CA ASN A 230 5.41 17.02 20.78
C ASN A 230 6.37 15.89 20.38
N HIS A 231 6.06 14.66 20.78
CA HIS A 231 6.92 13.50 20.56
C HIS A 231 7.20 13.24 19.07
N ALA A 232 6.22 13.41 18.17
CA ALA A 232 6.43 13.22 16.74
C ALA A 232 7.40 14.25 16.14
N VAL A 233 7.32 15.51 16.58
CA VAL A 233 8.27 16.57 16.16
C VAL A 233 9.67 16.27 16.69
N ALA A 234 9.79 15.91 17.97
CA ALA A 234 11.06 15.55 18.58
C ALA A 234 11.67 14.31 17.91
N ASP A 235 10.84 13.30 17.61
CA ASP A 235 11.30 12.08 16.94
C ASP A 235 11.81 12.35 15.52
N ALA A 236 11.14 13.19 14.73
CA ALA A 236 11.62 13.63 13.42
C ALA A 236 12.98 14.33 13.50
N ILE A 237 13.15 15.22 14.47
CA ILE A 237 14.42 15.92 14.70
C ILE A 237 15.50 14.93 15.16
N GLY A 238 15.20 14.05 16.11
CA GLY A 238 16.10 13.03 16.60
C GLY A 238 16.55 12.06 15.49
N TYR A 239 15.63 11.65 14.64
CA TYR A 239 15.95 10.82 13.47
C TYR A 239 16.89 11.55 12.49
N ALA A 240 16.66 12.84 12.22
CA ALA A 240 17.54 13.64 11.37
C ALA A 240 18.99 13.73 11.92
N LEU A 241 19.11 13.83 13.23
CA LEU A 241 20.39 14.01 13.91
C LEU A 241 21.16 12.69 14.08
N PHE A 242 20.47 11.65 14.53
CA PHE A 242 21.08 10.40 15.01
C PHE A 242 20.75 9.16 14.17
N GLY A 243 19.83 9.28 13.21
CA GLY A 243 19.34 8.14 12.43
C GLY A 243 18.30 7.31 13.18
N SER A 244 18.09 6.08 12.68
CA SER A 244 17.12 5.16 13.25
C SER A 244 17.62 4.49 14.53
N LYS A 245 16.67 4.27 15.45
CA LYS A 245 16.85 3.38 16.61
C LYS A 245 16.11 2.09 16.29
N SER A 246 16.81 1.11 15.77
CA SER A 246 16.20 -0.14 15.35
C SER A 246 15.65 -0.92 16.56
N ALA A 247 14.32 -0.95 16.70
CA ALA A 247 13.63 -1.90 17.56
C ALA A 247 13.40 -3.24 16.83
N GLU A 248 13.63 -3.28 15.53
CA GLU A 248 13.31 -4.44 14.68
C GLU A 248 14.30 -5.61 14.87
N VAL A 249 15.52 -5.32 15.30
CA VAL A 249 16.50 -6.36 15.65
C VAL A 249 15.95 -7.24 16.78
N ALA A 250 15.32 -6.65 17.80
CA ALA A 250 14.71 -7.40 18.88
C ALA A 250 13.55 -8.31 18.43
N LEU A 251 12.89 -7.97 17.31
CA LEU A 251 11.82 -8.79 16.74
C LEU A 251 12.36 -10.10 16.16
N VAL A 252 13.49 -10.04 15.48
CA VAL A 252 14.14 -11.24 14.91
C VAL A 252 14.49 -12.25 16.02
N ASP A 253 14.97 -11.75 17.16
CA ASP A 253 15.32 -12.57 18.30
C ASP A 253 14.09 -13.16 19.03
N ASN A 254 12.92 -12.54 18.87
CA ASN A 254 11.66 -12.97 19.48
C ASN A 254 10.79 -13.85 18.57
N GLY A 255 11.26 -14.19 17.36
CA GLY A 255 10.57 -15.14 16.49
C GLY A 255 10.53 -16.54 17.12
N ILE A 256 9.39 -17.21 17.02
CA ILE A 256 9.16 -18.54 17.59
C ILE A 256 8.98 -19.58 16.49
N ASP A 257 9.37 -20.82 16.81
CA ASP A 257 9.19 -21.95 15.90
C ASP A 257 7.75 -22.47 15.98
N ILE A 258 6.87 -21.87 15.19
CA ILE A 258 5.47 -22.28 15.01
C ILE A 258 5.18 -22.41 13.53
N PRO A 259 4.28 -23.33 13.13
CA PRO A 259 3.91 -23.48 11.72
C PRO A 259 3.25 -22.21 11.20
N LEU A 260 3.57 -21.88 9.95
CA LEU A 260 2.92 -20.81 9.21
C LEU A 260 1.44 -21.11 9.00
N ASP A 261 0.60 -20.12 9.14
CA ASP A 261 -0.76 -20.21 8.63
C ASP A 261 -0.80 -19.95 7.11
N ALA A 262 -1.97 -20.16 6.50
CA ALA A 262 -2.13 -20.00 5.06
C ALA A 262 -1.81 -18.56 4.58
N THR A 263 -2.13 -17.54 5.38
CA THR A 263 -1.85 -16.13 5.07
C THR A 263 -0.36 -15.83 5.14
N GLU A 264 0.31 -16.31 6.17
CA GLU A 264 1.76 -16.16 6.37
C GLU A 264 2.53 -16.89 5.26
N HIS A 265 2.12 -18.12 4.94
CA HIS A 265 2.71 -18.91 3.86
C HIS A 265 2.57 -18.20 2.50
N PHE A 266 1.37 -17.72 2.16
CA PHE A 266 1.16 -16.97 0.91
C PHE A 266 1.96 -15.67 0.85
N ALA A 267 2.04 -14.94 1.96
CA ALA A 267 2.84 -13.72 2.03
C ALA A 267 4.34 -14.00 1.76
N LEU A 268 4.87 -15.08 2.34
CA LEU A 268 6.24 -15.52 2.06
C LEU A 268 6.45 -15.88 0.59
N LEU A 269 5.53 -16.65 -0.01
CA LEU A 269 5.58 -17.01 -1.43
C LEU A 269 5.53 -15.76 -2.32
N ALA A 270 4.66 -14.80 -2.01
CA ALA A 270 4.55 -13.56 -2.76
C ALA A 270 5.82 -12.71 -2.68
N LEU A 271 6.40 -12.59 -1.49
CA LEU A 271 7.68 -11.90 -1.32
C LEU A 271 8.81 -12.65 -2.04
N ARG A 272 8.89 -13.99 -1.90
CA ARG A 272 9.90 -14.78 -2.62
C ARG A 272 9.80 -14.60 -4.12
N TYR A 273 8.60 -14.67 -4.68
CA TYR A 273 8.35 -14.42 -6.10
C TYR A 273 8.82 -13.03 -6.53
N ALA A 274 8.52 -12.00 -5.73
CA ALA A 274 8.99 -10.64 -6.00
C ALA A 274 10.54 -10.53 -5.98
N TYR A 275 11.22 -11.26 -5.10
CA TYR A 275 12.68 -11.29 -5.08
C TYR A 275 13.27 -11.99 -6.30
N LEU A 276 12.67 -13.07 -6.76
CA LEU A 276 13.06 -13.76 -8.00
C LEU A 276 12.87 -12.85 -9.22
N MET A 277 11.80 -12.05 -9.25
CA MET A 277 11.61 -11.02 -10.27
C MET A 277 12.70 -9.94 -10.18
N LYS A 278 12.97 -9.41 -8.98
CA LYS A 278 14.02 -8.41 -8.75
C LYS A 278 15.39 -8.89 -9.23
N ALA A 279 15.72 -10.15 -9.04
CA ALA A 279 16.99 -10.75 -9.44
C ALA A 279 17.19 -10.71 -10.97
N ARG A 280 16.09 -10.70 -11.75
CA ARG A 280 16.09 -10.70 -13.22
C ARG A 280 16.00 -9.31 -13.84
N LEU A 281 15.82 -8.28 -13.03
CA LEU A 281 15.77 -6.89 -13.46
C LEU A 281 17.15 -6.27 -13.45
N GLU A 282 17.37 -5.26 -14.30
CA GLU A 282 18.65 -4.53 -14.41
C GLU A 282 18.41 -3.02 -14.40
N GLY A 283 19.47 -2.27 -14.11
CA GLY A 283 19.49 -0.81 -14.19
C GLY A 283 18.39 -0.12 -13.36
N GLU A 284 17.83 0.95 -13.89
CA GLU A 284 16.82 1.78 -13.23
C GLU A 284 15.54 0.99 -12.84
N GLU A 285 15.14 0.03 -13.65
CA GLU A 285 13.95 -0.78 -13.39
C GLU A 285 14.15 -1.64 -12.13
N LYS A 286 15.33 -2.22 -11.94
CA LYS A 286 15.71 -2.95 -10.74
C LYS A 286 15.71 -2.06 -9.50
N ASP A 287 16.25 -0.85 -9.60
CA ASP A 287 16.30 0.09 -8.47
C ASP A 287 14.90 0.54 -8.04
N ARG A 288 14.03 0.82 -9.01
CA ARG A 288 12.63 1.15 -8.74
C ARG A 288 11.89 0.00 -8.08
N PHE A 289 12.05 -1.21 -8.62
CA PHE A 289 11.42 -2.40 -8.09
C PHE A 289 11.92 -2.73 -6.68
N ALA A 290 13.22 -2.64 -6.43
CA ALA A 290 13.81 -2.85 -5.12
C ALA A 290 13.29 -1.85 -4.07
N GLY A 291 13.12 -0.58 -4.46
CA GLY A 291 12.52 0.44 -3.59
C GLY A 291 11.06 0.13 -3.23
N ALA A 292 10.26 -0.28 -4.22
CA ALA A 292 8.87 -0.71 -4.01
C ALA A 292 8.80 -1.95 -3.12
N LEU A 293 9.60 -2.97 -3.41
CA LEU A 293 9.64 -4.22 -2.66
C LEU A 293 10.04 -4.01 -1.20
N ARG A 294 11.00 -3.09 -0.94
CA ARG A 294 11.37 -2.70 0.43
C ARG A 294 10.16 -2.21 1.22
N GLN A 295 9.36 -1.30 0.66
CA GLN A 295 8.16 -0.76 1.31
C GLN A 295 7.11 -1.84 1.54
N VAL A 296 6.86 -2.65 0.51
CA VAL A 296 5.89 -3.75 0.57
C VAL A 296 6.27 -4.76 1.66
N GLN A 297 7.53 -5.19 1.72
CA GLN A 297 7.97 -6.14 2.74
C GLN A 297 7.81 -5.58 4.16
N GLY A 298 8.20 -4.32 4.40
CA GLY A 298 8.00 -3.68 5.71
C GLY A 298 6.53 -3.67 6.12
N THR A 299 5.64 -3.30 5.19
CA THR A 299 4.19 -3.28 5.43
C THR A 299 3.63 -4.68 5.72
N VAL A 300 4.01 -5.69 4.93
CA VAL A 300 3.56 -7.09 5.12
C VAL A 300 3.93 -7.62 6.49
N VAL A 301 5.19 -7.45 6.88
CA VAL A 301 5.68 -7.90 8.19
C VAL A 301 4.92 -7.21 9.33
N GLU A 302 4.73 -5.91 9.23
CA GLU A 302 4.01 -5.14 10.27
C GLU A 302 2.53 -5.54 10.37
N ASP A 303 1.87 -5.79 9.25
CA ASP A 303 0.45 -6.20 9.25
C ASP A 303 0.27 -7.62 9.81
N ILE A 304 1.18 -8.54 9.49
CA ILE A 304 1.19 -9.88 10.10
C ILE A 304 1.41 -9.77 11.61
N LYS A 305 2.35 -8.95 12.07
CA LYS A 305 2.58 -8.68 13.51
C LYS A 305 1.29 -8.18 14.19
N LYS A 306 0.64 -7.18 13.61
CA LYS A 306 -0.61 -6.59 14.16
C LYS A 306 -1.74 -7.62 14.20
N ARG A 307 -1.89 -8.41 13.15
CA ARG A 307 -2.89 -9.48 13.09
C ARG A 307 -2.63 -10.53 14.18
N ASN A 308 -1.42 -11.08 14.22
CA ASN A 308 -1.05 -12.12 15.18
C ASN A 308 -1.21 -11.62 16.63
N SER A 309 -0.83 -10.36 16.90
CA SER A 309 -1.02 -9.74 18.22
C SER A 309 -2.50 -9.67 18.62
N ARG A 310 -3.41 -9.34 17.68
CA ARG A 310 -4.87 -9.31 17.94
C ARG A 310 -5.44 -10.70 18.19
N GLU A 311 -4.88 -11.71 17.55
CA GLU A 311 -5.29 -13.12 17.67
C GLU A 311 -4.58 -13.84 18.82
N GLY A 312 -3.69 -13.18 19.56
CA GLY A 312 -2.88 -13.79 20.62
C GLY A 312 -1.88 -14.82 20.09
N ARG A 313 -1.55 -14.76 18.79
CA ARG A 313 -0.62 -15.66 18.12
C ARG A 313 0.81 -15.07 18.15
N GLY A 314 1.80 -15.92 18.37
CA GLY A 314 3.21 -15.53 18.23
C GLY A 314 3.58 -15.24 16.77
N ILE A 315 4.79 -14.72 16.58
CA ILE A 315 5.33 -14.43 15.24
C ILE A 315 6.19 -15.59 14.81
N PRO A 316 5.88 -16.29 13.68
CA PRO A 316 6.74 -17.34 13.17
C PRO A 316 8.16 -16.83 12.87
N SER A 317 9.17 -17.68 13.10
CA SER A 317 10.57 -17.32 12.88
C SER A 317 10.87 -16.89 11.45
N GLU A 318 10.21 -17.48 10.46
CA GLU A 318 10.33 -17.14 9.05
C GLU A 318 9.85 -15.72 8.75
N ILE A 319 8.77 -15.29 9.41
CA ILE A 319 8.25 -13.90 9.28
C ILE A 319 9.15 -12.94 10.07
N ALA A 320 9.54 -13.31 11.30
CA ALA A 320 10.40 -12.48 12.13
C ALA A 320 11.72 -12.14 11.43
N ARG A 321 12.33 -13.11 10.73
CA ARG A 321 13.58 -12.92 9.96
C ARG A 321 13.47 -11.92 8.81
N LEU A 322 12.27 -11.61 8.33
CA LEU A 322 12.05 -10.61 7.29
C LEU A 322 11.91 -9.19 7.83
N ALA A 323 11.87 -9.04 9.16
CA ALA A 323 11.79 -7.74 9.80
C ALA A 323 13.10 -6.96 9.61
N PHE A 324 12.97 -5.66 9.36
CA PHE A 324 14.07 -4.71 9.30
C PHE A 324 13.53 -3.32 9.61
N ASP A 325 14.39 -2.41 10.00
CA ASP A 325 13.98 -1.03 10.22
C ASP A 325 13.76 -0.31 8.87
N VAL A 326 12.50 -0.10 8.51
CA VAL A 326 12.13 0.59 7.27
C VAL A 326 12.62 2.04 7.28
N SER A 327 12.74 2.66 8.47
CA SER A 327 13.20 4.03 8.63
C SER A 327 14.73 4.19 8.48
N ASP A 328 15.49 3.11 8.64
CA ASP A 328 16.94 3.11 8.40
C ASP A 328 17.23 2.75 6.93
N LEU A 329 17.59 3.76 6.14
CA LEU A 329 17.89 3.57 4.72
C LEU A 329 19.12 2.71 4.45
N GLY A 330 20.02 2.61 5.42
CA GLY A 330 21.20 1.76 5.37
C GLY A 330 20.91 0.31 5.79
N ALA A 331 19.74 0.03 6.37
CA ALA A 331 19.39 -1.31 6.80
C ALA A 331 19.31 -2.28 5.60
N SER A 332 20.00 -3.39 5.74
CA SER A 332 19.89 -4.50 4.79
C SER A 332 18.48 -5.09 4.86
N VAL A 333 17.84 -5.24 3.71
CA VAL A 333 16.51 -5.87 3.63
C VAL A 333 16.70 -7.38 3.52
N PRO A 334 16.24 -8.16 4.52
CA PRO A 334 16.38 -9.61 4.49
C PRO A 334 15.57 -10.22 3.35
N GLU A 335 16.16 -11.16 2.65
CA GLU A 335 15.49 -11.91 1.58
C GLU A 335 14.79 -13.15 2.16
N PRO A 336 13.54 -13.46 1.72
CA PRO A 336 12.89 -14.71 2.09
C PRO A 336 13.73 -15.92 1.67
N LEU A 337 13.76 -16.93 2.52
CA LEU A 337 14.39 -18.21 2.16
C LEU A 337 13.71 -18.81 0.91
N PRO A 338 14.43 -19.68 0.17
CA PRO A 338 13.81 -20.46 -0.90
C PRO A 338 12.57 -21.20 -0.39
N SER A 339 11.55 -21.29 -1.24
CA SER A 339 10.28 -21.90 -0.88
C SER A 339 10.42 -23.39 -0.60
N SER A 340 9.74 -23.88 0.43
CA SER A 340 9.64 -25.30 0.72
C SER A 340 8.75 -26.03 -0.30
N HIS A 341 8.86 -27.35 -0.33
CA HIS A 341 8.01 -28.19 -1.16
C HIS A 341 6.52 -28.00 -0.80
N VAL A 342 5.69 -27.82 -1.84
CA VAL A 342 4.22 -27.75 -1.75
C VAL A 342 3.63 -28.82 -2.68
N PRO A 343 2.58 -29.55 -2.26
CA PRO A 343 1.89 -30.50 -3.13
C PRO A 343 1.37 -29.83 -4.41
N LYS A 344 1.41 -30.53 -5.53
CA LYS A 344 1.03 -29.98 -6.84
C LYS A 344 -0.39 -29.41 -6.90
N ASP A 345 -1.31 -30.03 -6.22
CA ASP A 345 -2.72 -29.65 -6.17
C ASP A 345 -2.94 -28.33 -5.40
N GLU A 346 -2.24 -28.14 -4.29
CA GLU A 346 -2.21 -26.90 -3.52
C GLU A 346 -1.48 -25.79 -4.31
N ALA A 347 -0.34 -26.11 -4.89
CA ALA A 347 0.45 -25.20 -5.71
C ALA A 347 -0.35 -24.67 -6.92
N ALA A 348 -1.25 -25.46 -7.50
CA ALA A 348 -2.06 -25.01 -8.63
C ALA A 348 -2.89 -23.77 -8.30
N VAL A 349 -3.45 -23.70 -7.11
CA VAL A 349 -4.21 -22.53 -6.64
C VAL A 349 -3.28 -21.37 -6.29
N LEU A 350 -2.23 -21.65 -5.48
CA LEU A 350 -1.30 -20.62 -5.01
C LEU A 350 -0.62 -19.89 -6.16
N LEU A 351 -0.05 -20.63 -7.11
CA LEU A 351 0.73 -20.05 -8.19
C LEU A 351 -0.13 -19.34 -9.25
N THR A 352 -1.35 -19.82 -9.52
CA THR A 352 -2.27 -19.11 -10.43
C THR A 352 -2.73 -17.78 -9.83
N VAL A 353 -2.94 -17.71 -8.51
CA VAL A 353 -3.24 -16.46 -7.82
C VAL A 353 -2.03 -15.50 -7.87
N LEU A 354 -0.83 -15.98 -7.56
CA LEU A 354 0.39 -15.16 -7.63
C LEU A 354 0.68 -14.64 -9.03
N ALA A 355 0.47 -15.45 -10.07
CA ALA A 355 0.67 -15.03 -11.46
C ALA A 355 -0.29 -13.91 -11.88
N ALA A 356 -1.47 -13.83 -11.26
CA ALA A 356 -2.49 -12.83 -11.55
C ALA A 356 -2.36 -11.55 -10.71
N GLU A 357 -1.48 -11.53 -9.70
CA GLU A 357 -1.40 -10.42 -8.75
C GLU A 357 -0.15 -9.56 -8.95
N ASN A 358 -0.31 -8.25 -8.75
CA ASN A 358 0.82 -7.33 -8.62
C ASN A 358 1.38 -7.40 -7.19
N VAL A 359 2.45 -8.19 -7.02
CA VAL A 359 3.06 -8.47 -5.71
C VAL A 359 3.73 -7.27 -5.04
N ILE A 360 3.94 -6.18 -5.78
CA ILE A 360 4.49 -4.91 -5.27
C ILE A 360 3.46 -3.78 -5.17
N ARG A 361 2.18 -4.09 -5.18
CA ARG A 361 1.13 -3.08 -5.03
C ARG A 361 1.34 -2.22 -3.75
N PRO A 362 1.07 -0.89 -3.76
CA PRO A 362 0.39 -0.10 -4.79
C PRO A 362 1.29 0.37 -5.94
N PHE A 363 2.57 0.01 -5.93
CA PHE A 363 3.51 0.44 -6.96
C PHE A 363 3.25 -0.31 -8.26
N GLU A 364 3.24 0.42 -9.37
CA GLU A 364 3.05 -0.13 -10.71
C GLU A 364 4.33 0.07 -11.53
N ILE A 365 4.98 -1.04 -11.87
CA ILE A 365 6.19 -1.06 -12.69
C ILE A 365 5.93 -2.00 -13.86
N SER A 366 6.07 -1.48 -15.08
CA SER A 366 5.90 -2.28 -16.29
C SER A 366 7.08 -3.23 -16.45
N ILE A 367 6.86 -4.51 -16.20
CA ILE A 367 7.85 -5.57 -16.36
C ILE A 367 7.41 -6.48 -17.52
N SER A 368 8.37 -6.95 -18.31
CA SER A 368 8.05 -7.82 -19.43
C SER A 368 7.46 -9.16 -18.94
N LYS A 369 6.46 -9.67 -19.66
CA LYS A 369 5.84 -10.97 -19.34
C LYS A 369 6.88 -12.10 -19.25
N LYS A 370 7.92 -12.09 -20.08
CA LYS A 370 8.97 -13.11 -20.06
C LYS A 370 9.71 -13.15 -18.71
N LEU A 371 9.95 -11.99 -18.09
CA LEU A 371 10.59 -11.93 -16.78
C LEU A 371 9.67 -12.45 -15.67
N TRP A 372 8.38 -12.11 -15.72
CA TRP A 372 7.39 -12.64 -14.80
C TRP A 372 7.31 -14.17 -14.88
N GLN A 373 7.19 -14.70 -16.09
CA GLN A 373 7.13 -16.14 -16.33
C GLN A 373 8.41 -16.83 -15.85
N ALA A 374 9.58 -16.30 -16.18
CA ALA A 374 10.86 -16.87 -15.77
C ALA A 374 11.04 -16.86 -14.23
N ALA A 375 10.56 -15.83 -13.53
CA ALA A 375 10.57 -15.82 -12.07
C ALA A 375 9.60 -16.87 -11.48
N MET A 376 8.46 -17.13 -12.13
CA MET A 376 7.53 -18.19 -11.73
C MET A 376 8.11 -19.59 -11.98
N GLU A 377 8.85 -19.76 -13.05
CA GLU A 377 9.57 -21.01 -13.32
C GLU A 377 10.62 -21.30 -12.23
N ASP A 378 11.35 -20.26 -11.78
CA ASP A 378 12.29 -20.39 -10.65
C ASP A 378 11.56 -20.73 -9.36
N LEU A 379 10.45 -20.04 -9.04
CA LEU A 379 9.67 -20.30 -7.85
C LEU A 379 9.13 -21.74 -7.84
N ALA A 380 8.57 -22.20 -8.95
CA ALA A 380 8.08 -23.57 -9.11
C ALA A 380 9.21 -24.60 -8.94
N ALA A 381 10.42 -24.28 -9.46
CA ALA A 381 11.59 -25.14 -9.29
C ALA A 381 12.02 -25.21 -7.82
N GLU A 382 12.06 -24.08 -7.08
CA GLU A 382 12.33 -24.05 -5.63
C GLU A 382 11.33 -24.89 -4.84
N MET A 383 10.05 -24.86 -5.22
CA MET A 383 8.98 -25.65 -4.61
C MET A 383 9.04 -27.15 -4.95
N GLY A 384 10.03 -27.59 -5.74
CA GLY A 384 10.18 -28.97 -6.17
C GLY A 384 9.17 -29.41 -7.25
N LEU A 385 8.48 -28.46 -7.90
CA LEU A 385 7.48 -28.74 -8.95
C LEU A 385 8.10 -28.81 -10.36
N GLY A 386 9.30 -28.22 -10.52
CA GLY A 386 9.99 -28.05 -11.80
C GLY A 386 9.57 -26.78 -12.56
N GLY A 387 10.49 -26.23 -13.36
CA GLY A 387 10.26 -24.97 -14.09
C GLY A 387 9.11 -25.05 -15.09
N GLN A 388 8.87 -26.22 -15.70
CA GLN A 388 7.75 -26.41 -16.63
C GLN A 388 6.39 -26.14 -15.97
N TYR A 389 6.24 -26.49 -14.68
CA TYR A 389 5.04 -26.17 -13.92
C TYR A 389 4.78 -24.66 -13.88
N GLY A 390 5.82 -23.85 -13.65
CA GLY A 390 5.73 -22.39 -13.70
C GLY A 390 5.32 -21.84 -15.07
N ALA A 391 5.82 -22.41 -16.16
CA ALA A 391 5.40 -22.07 -17.52
C ALA A 391 3.92 -22.42 -17.75
N ASP A 392 3.48 -23.59 -17.29
CA ASP A 392 2.10 -24.06 -17.40
C ASP A 392 1.11 -23.18 -16.62
N VAL A 393 1.53 -22.56 -15.49
CA VAL A 393 0.75 -21.56 -14.76
C VAL A 393 0.37 -20.39 -15.69
N PHE A 394 1.34 -19.83 -16.40
CA PHE A 394 1.09 -18.69 -17.31
C PHE A 394 0.29 -19.07 -18.54
N GLU A 395 0.48 -20.26 -19.05
CA GLU A 395 -0.31 -20.76 -20.17
C GLU A 395 -1.77 -21.02 -19.76
N SER A 396 -1.98 -21.62 -18.60
CA SER A 396 -3.32 -21.86 -18.06
C SER A 396 -4.07 -20.56 -17.78
N ALA A 397 -3.40 -19.57 -17.23
CA ALA A 397 -3.95 -18.25 -17.02
C ALA A 397 -4.32 -17.56 -18.36
N LYS A 398 -3.48 -17.72 -19.40
CA LYS A 398 -3.79 -17.23 -20.73
C LYS A 398 -5.05 -17.90 -21.33
N LEU A 399 -5.14 -19.21 -21.24
CA LEU A 399 -6.29 -19.98 -21.74
C LEU A 399 -7.59 -19.58 -21.02
N ALA A 400 -7.55 -19.41 -19.69
CA ALA A 400 -8.70 -18.95 -18.92
C ALA A 400 -9.17 -17.56 -19.38
N GLN A 401 -8.24 -16.65 -19.63
CA GLN A 401 -8.55 -15.30 -20.10
C GLN A 401 -9.13 -15.33 -21.53
N GLU A 402 -8.57 -16.14 -22.43
CA GLU A 402 -9.08 -16.31 -23.80
C GLU A 402 -10.49 -16.87 -23.78
N ALA A 403 -10.77 -17.85 -22.91
CA ALA A 403 -12.10 -18.42 -22.73
C ALA A 403 -13.14 -17.38 -22.31
N LEU A 404 -12.79 -16.46 -21.41
CA LEU A 404 -13.70 -15.45 -20.87
C LEU A 404 -13.82 -14.19 -21.73
N SER A 405 -12.78 -13.82 -22.50
CA SER A 405 -12.77 -12.57 -23.30
C SER A 405 -13.56 -12.67 -24.61
N GLY A 406 -13.86 -13.85 -25.07
CA GLY A 406 -14.48 -14.08 -26.39
C GLY A 406 -13.59 -13.54 -27.53
N ASN A 407 -14.21 -13.04 -28.63
CA ASN A 407 -13.48 -12.52 -29.80
C ASN A 407 -12.78 -11.15 -29.60
N ARG A 408 -12.68 -10.63 -28.38
CA ARG A 408 -11.96 -9.40 -28.07
C ARG A 408 -10.53 -9.75 -27.71
N GLY A 409 -9.57 -9.23 -28.49
CA GLY A 409 -8.14 -9.49 -28.29
C GLY A 409 -7.69 -9.28 -26.84
N VAL A 410 -6.86 -10.19 -26.36
CA VAL A 410 -6.33 -10.24 -24.99
C VAL A 410 -5.38 -9.07 -24.75
N ASN A 411 -5.72 -8.15 -23.85
CA ASN A 411 -4.85 -7.03 -23.48
C ASN A 411 -4.07 -7.36 -22.18
N TRP A 412 -2.90 -7.96 -22.36
CA TRP A 412 -2.00 -8.37 -21.27
C TRP A 412 -1.55 -7.23 -20.35
N ILE A 413 -1.55 -5.97 -20.85
CA ILE A 413 -1.21 -4.79 -20.06
C ILE A 413 -2.23 -4.58 -18.91
N LYS A 414 -3.48 -5.03 -19.12
CA LYS A 414 -4.51 -4.99 -18.08
C LYS A 414 -4.36 -6.09 -17.03
N TRP A 415 -3.54 -7.10 -17.27
CA TRP A 415 -3.40 -8.21 -16.32
C TRP A 415 -2.68 -7.79 -15.03
N GLY A 416 -1.62 -6.97 -15.13
CA GLY A 416 -1.01 -6.32 -13.96
C GLY A 416 -1.87 -5.18 -13.36
N ALA A 417 -2.77 -4.58 -14.17
CA ALA A 417 -3.67 -3.53 -13.74
C ALA A 417 -5.01 -4.06 -13.16
N LEU A 418 -5.37 -5.33 -13.42
CA LEU A 418 -6.55 -6.01 -12.86
C LEU A 418 -6.44 -6.29 -11.35
N GLY A 419 -5.34 -5.90 -10.75
CA GLY A 419 -5.23 -5.79 -9.31
C GLY A 419 -6.30 -4.94 -8.62
N ALA A 420 -7.14 -4.19 -9.35
CA ALA A 420 -8.41 -3.68 -8.83
C ALA A 420 -9.41 -4.80 -8.47
N GLY A 421 -9.24 -6.00 -9.06
CA GLY A 421 -10.12 -7.14 -8.78
C GLY A 421 -9.96 -7.74 -7.38
N ALA A 422 -8.76 -7.73 -6.78
CA ALA A 422 -8.58 -8.28 -5.42
C ALA A 422 -9.28 -7.40 -4.37
N ALA A 423 -9.21 -6.08 -4.48
CA ALA A 423 -9.99 -5.17 -3.63
C ALA A 423 -11.50 -5.33 -3.84
N ALA A 424 -11.93 -5.63 -5.07
CA ALA A 424 -13.35 -5.84 -5.40
C ALA A 424 -13.89 -7.20 -4.95
N ILE A 425 -13.08 -8.25 -4.90
CA ILE A 425 -13.47 -9.57 -4.36
C ILE A 425 -13.82 -9.47 -2.88
N VAL A 426 -13.12 -8.64 -2.14
CA VAL A 426 -13.40 -8.38 -0.72
C VAL A 426 -14.77 -7.72 -0.50
N VAL A 427 -15.18 -6.84 -1.39
CA VAL A 427 -16.52 -6.19 -1.33
C VAL A 427 -17.63 -7.22 -1.63
N ALA A 428 -17.39 -8.18 -2.50
CA ALA A 428 -18.39 -9.16 -2.96
C ALA A 428 -18.73 -10.23 -1.92
N THR A 429 -17.85 -10.50 -0.96
CA THR A 429 -18.03 -11.56 0.04
C THR A 429 -18.62 -11.10 1.37
N GLY A 430 -19.38 -10.00 1.38
CA GLY A 430 -20.03 -9.48 2.59
C GLY A 430 -19.15 -8.56 3.42
N GLY A 431 -18.30 -7.81 2.77
CA GLY A 431 -17.31 -6.88 3.27
C GLY A 431 -17.68 -5.88 4.34
N LEU A 432 -18.01 -6.34 5.52
CA LEU A 432 -18.12 -5.50 6.71
C LEU A 432 -16.77 -5.01 7.25
N ALA A 433 -15.64 -5.57 6.78
CA ALA A 433 -14.33 -5.26 7.33
C ALA A 433 -13.51 -4.24 6.54
N LEU A 434 -13.83 -3.93 5.28
CA LEU A 434 -12.96 -3.11 4.41
C LEU A 434 -13.45 -1.71 4.06
N ALA A 435 -14.69 -1.39 4.32
CA ALA A 435 -15.19 -0.02 4.22
C ALA A 435 -14.49 0.95 5.21
N ALA A 436 -13.70 0.42 6.15
CA ALA A 436 -13.09 1.17 7.23
C ALA A 436 -11.61 1.54 7.01
N ALA A 437 -10.95 1.12 5.94
CA ALA A 437 -9.52 1.37 5.75
C ALA A 437 -9.16 1.89 4.35
N PRO A 438 -9.52 3.14 3.99
CA PRO A 438 -8.93 3.82 2.85
C PRO A 438 -7.47 4.12 3.19
N GLY A 439 -6.53 3.40 2.63
CA GLY A 439 -5.11 3.67 2.77
C GLY A 439 -4.21 2.48 3.09
N LEU A 440 -4.70 1.25 3.04
CA LEU A 440 -3.84 0.07 3.07
C LEU A 440 -3.09 -0.06 1.73
N ALA A 441 -1.76 -0.10 1.80
CA ALA A 441 -0.87 -0.15 0.65
C ALA A 441 -0.35 -1.58 0.43
N GLY A 442 -0.22 -1.98 -0.82
CA GLY A 442 0.54 -3.13 -1.25
C GLY A 442 0.03 -4.49 -0.77
N ALA A 443 0.95 -5.32 -0.31
CA ALA A 443 0.66 -6.64 0.22
C ALA A 443 -0.29 -6.64 1.43
N ALA A 444 -0.44 -5.51 2.14
CA ALA A 444 -1.44 -5.36 3.19
C ALA A 444 -2.87 -5.42 2.65
N VAL A 445 -3.13 -4.97 1.44
CA VAL A 445 -4.43 -5.16 0.77
C VAL A 445 -4.61 -6.62 0.42
N ILE A 446 -3.56 -7.32 0.00
CA ILE A 446 -3.61 -8.75 -0.28
C ILE A 446 -3.85 -9.53 1.01
N THR A 447 -3.11 -9.24 2.10
CA THR A 447 -3.24 -9.94 3.38
C THR A 447 -4.53 -9.60 4.13
N SER A 448 -5.03 -8.38 4.09
CA SER A 448 -6.31 -8.00 4.68
C SER A 448 -7.50 -8.53 3.85
N ALA A 449 -7.36 -8.54 2.52
CA ALA A 449 -8.30 -9.23 1.65
C ALA A 449 -8.32 -10.73 1.94
N LEU A 450 -7.14 -11.35 2.14
CA LEU A 450 -6.98 -12.74 2.53
C LEU A 450 -7.62 -13.05 3.90
N ALA A 451 -7.46 -12.18 4.89
CA ALA A 451 -8.05 -12.34 6.22
C ALA A 451 -9.58 -12.24 6.23
N SER A 452 -10.19 -11.52 5.29
CA SER A 452 -11.66 -11.36 5.22
C SER A 452 -12.41 -12.57 4.63
N PHE A 453 -11.69 -13.55 4.07
CA PHE A 453 -12.29 -14.79 3.53
C PHE A 453 -12.53 -15.90 4.55
N GLY A 454 -12.42 -15.60 5.85
CA GLY A 454 -12.64 -16.56 6.94
C GLY A 454 -11.37 -17.21 7.47
N PRO A 455 -11.46 -18.23 8.35
CA PRO A 455 -10.29 -18.88 8.91
C PRO A 455 -9.45 -19.52 7.80
N GLY A 456 -8.28 -18.94 7.52
CA GLY A 456 -7.37 -19.34 6.45
C GLY A 456 -7.22 -18.33 5.31
N GLY A 457 -7.87 -17.14 5.38
CA GLY A 457 -7.73 -16.08 4.39
C GLY A 457 -8.27 -16.41 3.00
N MET A 458 -7.80 -15.71 1.94
CA MET A 458 -8.23 -15.95 0.55
C MET A 458 -7.91 -17.37 0.08
N ILE A 459 -6.79 -17.93 0.49
CA ILE A 459 -6.41 -19.30 0.18
C ILE A 459 -7.32 -20.26 0.95
N GLY A 460 -7.54 -20.02 2.23
CA GLY A 460 -8.53 -20.74 3.01
C GLY A 460 -9.93 -20.60 2.40
N GLY A 461 -10.32 -19.41 1.97
CA GLY A 461 -11.57 -19.16 1.25
C GLY A 461 -11.63 -19.85 -0.11
N LEU A 462 -10.53 -19.89 -0.88
CA LEU A 462 -10.46 -20.61 -2.15
C LEU A 462 -10.36 -22.14 -1.96
N LEU A 463 -9.63 -22.60 -0.95
CA LEU A 463 -9.52 -24.01 -0.58
C LEU A 463 -10.78 -24.51 0.15
N THR A 464 -11.39 -23.69 1.04
CA THR A 464 -12.66 -24.01 1.69
C THR A 464 -13.85 -23.81 0.78
N ALA A 465 -13.78 -22.98 -0.28
CA ALA A 465 -14.79 -22.99 -1.33
C ALA A 465 -14.81 -24.32 -2.09
N GLY A 466 -13.66 -25.01 -2.22
CA GLY A 466 -13.63 -26.42 -2.63
C GLY A 466 -14.27 -27.38 -1.60
N SER A 467 -14.18 -27.08 -0.30
CA SER A 467 -14.74 -27.91 0.78
C SER A 467 -16.12 -27.43 1.30
N LEU A 468 -16.48 -26.16 1.13
CA LEU A 468 -17.79 -25.59 1.48
C LEU A 468 -18.92 -26.00 0.49
N VAL A 469 -18.54 -26.51 -0.67
CA VAL A 469 -19.47 -27.16 -1.59
C VAL A 469 -20.12 -28.40 -0.95
N THR A 470 -19.44 -29.02 0.01
CA THR A 470 -20.01 -30.14 0.78
C THR A 470 -20.87 -29.72 1.97
N ALA A 471 -20.91 -28.43 2.33
CA ALA A 471 -21.61 -27.92 3.52
C ALA A 471 -22.65 -26.80 3.24
N GLY A 472 -23.23 -26.75 2.03
CA GLY A 472 -24.30 -25.78 1.70
C GLY A 472 -23.76 -24.45 1.12
N GLY A 473 -23.20 -24.50 -0.11
CA GLY A 473 -22.49 -23.45 -0.82
C GLY A 473 -23.26 -22.20 -1.27
N GLY A 474 -24.53 -21.99 -0.84
CA GLY A 474 -25.34 -20.85 -1.28
C GLY A 474 -24.79 -19.46 -0.96
N GLY A 475 -23.87 -19.32 0.02
CA GLY A 475 -23.36 -18.01 0.44
C GLY A 475 -22.41 -17.34 -0.55
N ILE A 476 -21.56 -18.09 -1.25
CA ILE A 476 -20.59 -17.54 -2.22
C ILE A 476 -21.31 -17.16 -3.51
N ALA A 477 -22.16 -18.03 -4.02
CA ALA A 477 -22.95 -17.78 -5.21
C ALA A 477 -23.82 -16.53 -5.04
N TYR A 478 -24.49 -16.38 -3.89
CA TYR A 478 -25.29 -15.21 -3.56
C TYR A 478 -24.44 -13.92 -3.52
N GLY A 479 -23.26 -13.94 -2.89
CA GLY A 479 -22.36 -12.79 -2.85
C GLY A 479 -21.86 -12.34 -4.24
N LEU A 480 -21.53 -13.29 -5.11
CA LEU A 480 -21.10 -13.02 -6.48
C LEU A 480 -22.27 -12.57 -7.38
N ALA A 481 -23.48 -13.06 -7.14
CA ALA A 481 -24.68 -12.68 -7.87
C ALA A 481 -25.16 -11.27 -7.51
N SER A 482 -24.90 -10.79 -6.30
CA SER A 482 -25.46 -9.53 -5.79
C SER A 482 -25.18 -8.33 -6.71
N SER A 483 -26.13 -7.39 -6.79
CA SER A 483 -25.99 -6.15 -7.57
C SER A 483 -24.82 -5.25 -7.09
N GLY A 484 -24.35 -5.45 -5.88
CA GLY A 484 -23.16 -4.76 -5.32
C GLY A 484 -21.81 -5.28 -5.85
N THR A 485 -21.78 -6.46 -6.47
CA THR A 485 -20.57 -7.04 -7.08
C THR A 485 -20.53 -6.70 -8.55
N THR A 486 -19.42 -6.16 -9.05
CA THR A 486 -19.29 -5.86 -10.48
C THR A 486 -19.05 -7.11 -11.32
N ALA A 487 -19.45 -7.10 -12.61
CA ALA A 487 -19.12 -8.17 -13.53
C ALA A 487 -17.61 -8.37 -13.68
N GLN A 488 -16.85 -7.29 -13.59
CA GLN A 488 -15.39 -7.35 -13.64
C GLN A 488 -14.82 -8.15 -12.45
N THR A 489 -15.38 -7.98 -11.27
CA THR A 489 -15.01 -8.75 -10.07
C THR A 489 -15.32 -10.24 -10.26
N LEU A 490 -16.52 -10.55 -10.72
CA LEU A 490 -16.93 -11.93 -11.01
C LEU A 490 -16.00 -12.57 -12.04
N VAL A 491 -15.74 -11.89 -13.16
CA VAL A 491 -14.82 -12.37 -14.19
C VAL A 491 -13.44 -12.66 -13.61
N GLY A 492 -12.90 -11.79 -12.77
CA GLY A 492 -11.60 -12.01 -12.13
C GLY A 492 -11.56 -13.24 -11.21
N VAL A 493 -12.66 -13.55 -10.50
CA VAL A 493 -12.77 -14.77 -9.68
C VAL A 493 -12.82 -16.00 -10.57
N ILE A 494 -13.69 -15.97 -11.59
CA ILE A 494 -13.84 -17.08 -12.54
C ILE A 494 -12.53 -17.37 -13.26
N GLU A 495 -11.84 -16.33 -13.73
CA GLU A 495 -10.57 -16.43 -14.46
C GLU A 495 -9.52 -17.19 -13.63
N ARG A 496 -9.33 -16.82 -12.35
CA ARG A 496 -8.35 -17.47 -11.47
C ARG A 496 -8.69 -18.93 -11.20
N ARG A 497 -9.95 -19.23 -10.90
CA ARG A 497 -10.39 -20.60 -10.66
C ARG A 497 -10.31 -21.45 -11.92
N LEU A 498 -10.71 -20.91 -13.06
CA LEU A 498 -10.61 -21.58 -14.34
C LEU A 498 -9.13 -21.86 -14.71
N ALA A 499 -8.23 -20.88 -14.47
CA ALA A 499 -6.80 -21.08 -14.68
C ALA A 499 -6.23 -22.21 -13.80
N ALA A 500 -6.62 -22.26 -12.52
CA ALA A 500 -6.24 -23.36 -11.62
C ALA A 500 -6.79 -24.72 -12.10
N THR A 501 -8.03 -24.76 -12.57
CA THR A 501 -8.65 -25.99 -13.11
C THR A 501 -7.94 -26.46 -14.39
N ILE A 502 -7.60 -25.54 -15.30
CA ILE A 502 -6.83 -25.85 -16.53
C ILE A 502 -5.44 -26.35 -16.15
N LEU A 503 -4.77 -25.73 -15.18
CA LEU A 503 -3.46 -26.16 -14.72
C LEU A 503 -3.51 -27.56 -14.10
N ARG A 504 -4.54 -27.85 -13.27
CA ARG A 504 -4.75 -29.20 -12.72
C ARG A 504 -4.89 -30.25 -13.83
N GLN A 505 -5.69 -29.98 -14.87
CA GLN A 505 -5.83 -30.85 -16.03
C GLN A 505 -4.48 -31.08 -16.74
N LYS A 506 -3.72 -30.01 -17.01
CA LYS A 506 -2.38 -30.11 -17.63
C LYS A 506 -1.39 -30.94 -16.80
N GLN A 507 -1.49 -30.86 -15.50
CA GLN A 507 -0.64 -31.59 -14.56
C GLN A 507 -1.18 -32.99 -14.21
N HIS A 508 -2.26 -33.43 -14.86
CA HIS A 508 -2.91 -34.73 -14.63
C HIS A 508 -3.35 -34.92 -13.16
N LEU A 509 -3.81 -33.84 -12.52
CA LEU A 509 -4.35 -33.85 -11.16
C LEU A 509 -5.87 -34.06 -11.22
N GLU A 510 -6.46 -34.43 -10.09
CA GLU A 510 -7.89 -34.58 -9.95
C GLU A 510 -8.64 -33.28 -10.32
N PRO A 511 -9.74 -33.36 -11.09
CA PRO A 511 -10.52 -32.18 -11.49
C PRO A 511 -11.09 -31.42 -10.28
N ASP A 512 -11.18 -30.09 -10.38
CA ASP A 512 -11.91 -29.26 -9.41
C ASP A 512 -13.40 -29.23 -9.79
N LEU A 513 -14.16 -30.20 -9.28
CA LEU A 513 -15.61 -30.27 -9.52
C LEU A 513 -16.39 -29.11 -8.85
N GLY A 514 -15.78 -28.45 -7.86
CA GLY A 514 -16.40 -27.33 -7.14
C GLY A 514 -16.55 -26.08 -8.00
N LEU A 515 -15.72 -25.89 -9.02
CA LEU A 515 -15.86 -24.74 -9.94
C LEU A 515 -17.18 -24.83 -10.73
N TRP A 516 -17.49 -25.98 -11.30
CA TRP A 516 -18.74 -26.20 -12.05
C TRP A 516 -19.97 -25.88 -11.19
N GLN A 517 -20.04 -26.45 -10.00
CA GLN A 517 -21.16 -26.25 -9.10
C GLN A 517 -21.34 -24.78 -8.70
N VAL A 518 -20.27 -24.09 -8.33
CA VAL A 518 -20.30 -22.65 -7.98
C VAL A 518 -20.78 -21.81 -9.18
N LEU A 519 -20.33 -22.12 -10.39
CA LEU A 519 -20.76 -21.40 -11.58
C LEU A 519 -22.24 -21.57 -11.85
N VAL A 520 -22.76 -22.81 -11.77
CA VAL A 520 -24.21 -23.11 -11.97
C VAL A 520 -25.04 -22.42 -10.90
N GLU A 521 -24.68 -22.53 -9.64
CA GLU A 521 -25.39 -21.85 -8.55
C GLU A 521 -25.37 -20.32 -8.71
N THR A 522 -24.22 -19.75 -9.10
CA THR A 522 -24.08 -18.31 -9.34
C THR A 522 -24.93 -17.87 -10.54
N GLU A 523 -24.99 -18.67 -11.60
CA GLU A 523 -25.84 -18.37 -12.76
C GLU A 523 -27.30 -18.28 -12.37
N ILE A 524 -27.79 -19.27 -11.61
CA ILE A 524 -29.18 -19.31 -11.13
C ILE A 524 -29.51 -18.03 -10.33
N GLU A 525 -28.62 -17.64 -9.39
CA GLU A 525 -28.84 -16.45 -8.57
C GLU A 525 -28.77 -15.16 -9.38
N VAL A 526 -27.81 -15.04 -10.34
CA VAL A 526 -27.70 -13.85 -11.21
C VAL A 526 -28.94 -13.73 -12.12
N ARG A 527 -29.42 -14.82 -12.69
CA ARG A 527 -30.64 -14.82 -13.52
C ARG A 527 -31.87 -14.43 -12.70
N ARG A 528 -32.02 -14.96 -11.48
CA ARG A 528 -33.09 -14.57 -10.56
C ARG A 528 -33.06 -13.07 -10.23
N GLU A 529 -31.89 -12.54 -9.94
CA GLU A 529 -31.73 -11.11 -9.66
C GLU A 529 -31.98 -10.26 -10.91
N HIS A 530 -31.58 -10.73 -12.09
CA HIS A 530 -31.87 -10.05 -13.36
C HIS A 530 -33.37 -9.96 -13.61
N GLU A 531 -34.10 -11.08 -13.49
CA GLU A 531 -35.56 -11.10 -13.68
C GLU A 531 -36.28 -10.19 -12.69
N ARG A 532 -35.84 -10.20 -11.42
CA ARG A 532 -36.41 -9.34 -10.37
C ARG A 532 -36.24 -7.85 -10.68
N LEU A 533 -35.07 -7.45 -11.19
CA LEU A 533 -34.79 -6.05 -11.53
C LEU A 533 -35.41 -5.63 -12.87
N ASP A 534 -35.52 -6.54 -13.82
CA ASP A 534 -36.09 -6.28 -15.15
C ASP A 534 -37.58 -5.92 -15.07
N GLU A 535 -38.31 -6.51 -14.12
CA GLU A 535 -39.73 -6.24 -13.90
C GLU A 535 -40.02 -4.78 -13.55
N PHE A 536 -39.11 -4.10 -12.85
CA PHE A 536 -39.32 -2.76 -12.29
C PHE A 536 -38.32 -1.73 -12.77
N SER A 537 -37.47 -2.02 -13.77
CA SER A 537 -36.44 -1.14 -14.25
C SER A 537 -36.51 -0.93 -15.75
N ASP A 538 -35.98 0.21 -16.21
CA ASP A 538 -35.81 0.46 -17.64
C ASP A 538 -34.79 -0.52 -18.25
N GLU A 539 -35.04 -1.01 -19.49
CA GLU A 539 -34.11 -1.91 -20.22
C GLU A 539 -32.66 -1.36 -20.32
N SER A 540 -32.52 -0.04 -20.28
CA SER A 540 -31.21 0.64 -20.34
C SER A 540 -30.51 0.71 -18.99
N ALA A 541 -31.12 0.26 -17.89
CA ALA A 541 -30.59 0.38 -16.54
C ALA A 541 -29.18 -0.21 -16.41
N PRO A 542 -28.22 0.52 -15.82
CA PRO A 542 -26.85 0.04 -15.67
C PRO A 542 -26.74 -1.29 -14.92
N ALA A 543 -27.60 -1.51 -13.91
CA ALA A 543 -27.63 -2.73 -13.13
C ALA A 543 -28.00 -3.96 -13.98
N LEU A 544 -29.00 -3.84 -14.88
CA LEU A 544 -29.38 -4.90 -15.80
C LEU A 544 -28.25 -5.26 -16.77
N LYS A 545 -27.58 -4.23 -17.32
CA LYS A 545 -26.41 -4.45 -18.19
C LYS A 545 -25.28 -5.15 -17.48
N GLU A 546 -25.09 -4.84 -16.20
CA GLU A 546 -24.06 -5.46 -15.38
C GLU A 546 -24.38 -6.94 -15.11
N LEU A 547 -25.65 -7.26 -14.79
CA LEU A 547 -26.09 -8.64 -14.61
C LEU A 547 -26.00 -9.46 -15.92
N LYS A 548 -26.36 -8.89 -17.08
CA LYS A 548 -26.15 -9.53 -18.38
C LYS A 548 -24.69 -9.89 -18.64
N ARG A 549 -23.76 -8.96 -18.32
CA ARG A 549 -22.33 -9.24 -18.44
C ARG A 549 -21.85 -10.37 -17.53
N LYS A 550 -22.44 -10.47 -16.33
CA LYS A 550 -22.16 -11.58 -15.41
C LYS A 550 -22.63 -12.92 -16.00
N ILE A 551 -23.86 -13.00 -16.50
CA ILE A 551 -24.42 -14.18 -17.15
C ILE A 551 -23.49 -14.59 -18.33
N ASP A 552 -23.17 -13.67 -19.23
CA ASP A 552 -22.28 -13.93 -20.37
C ASP A 552 -20.92 -14.50 -19.95
N ALA A 553 -20.36 -14.05 -18.84
CA ALA A 553 -19.09 -14.55 -18.35
C ALA A 553 -19.19 -15.97 -17.79
N ILE A 554 -20.24 -16.24 -17.01
CA ILE A 554 -20.50 -17.57 -16.45
C ILE A 554 -20.77 -18.59 -17.56
N GLU A 555 -21.62 -18.25 -18.53
CA GLU A 555 -21.92 -19.12 -19.67
C GLU A 555 -20.66 -19.48 -20.48
N ARG A 556 -19.76 -18.50 -20.71
CA ARG A 556 -18.48 -18.77 -21.38
C ARG A 556 -17.60 -19.72 -20.58
N ALA A 557 -17.55 -19.56 -19.25
CA ALA A 557 -16.77 -20.44 -18.39
C ALA A 557 -17.34 -21.86 -18.38
N LEU A 558 -18.67 -22.01 -18.22
CA LEU A 558 -19.35 -23.31 -18.27
C LEU A 558 -19.14 -23.99 -19.62
N LYS A 559 -19.31 -23.26 -20.72
CA LYS A 559 -19.04 -23.78 -22.05
C LYS A 559 -17.58 -24.26 -22.21
N TYR A 560 -16.61 -23.50 -21.70
CA TYR A 560 -15.21 -23.93 -21.75
C TYR A 560 -15.01 -25.25 -21.00
N LEU A 561 -15.61 -25.37 -19.80
CA LEU A 561 -15.52 -26.60 -18.99
C LEU A 561 -16.12 -27.79 -19.73
N THR A 562 -17.29 -27.61 -20.35
CA THR A 562 -17.95 -28.67 -21.16
C THR A 562 -17.11 -29.06 -22.38
N ASP A 563 -16.66 -28.07 -23.17
CA ASP A 563 -15.89 -28.31 -24.39
C ASP A 563 -14.56 -29.04 -24.12
N HIS A 564 -14.03 -28.99 -22.88
CA HIS A 564 -12.78 -29.62 -22.46
C HIS A 564 -12.95 -30.82 -21.52
N GLY A 565 -14.17 -31.28 -21.31
CA GLY A 565 -14.49 -32.46 -20.47
C GLY A 565 -14.14 -32.26 -19.00
N LEU A 566 -14.26 -31.02 -18.50
CA LEU A 566 -14.03 -30.63 -17.11
C LEU A 566 -15.32 -30.49 -16.30
N GLU A 567 -16.44 -30.92 -16.87
CA GLU A 567 -17.71 -31.02 -16.20
C GLU A 567 -17.78 -32.27 -15.28
N PRO A 568 -18.61 -32.27 -14.21
CA PRO A 568 -18.83 -33.45 -13.41
C PRO A 568 -19.42 -34.56 -14.30
N ARG A 569 -18.80 -35.74 -14.30
CA ARG A 569 -19.42 -36.92 -14.93
C ARG A 569 -20.62 -37.27 -14.09
N LEU A 570 -21.78 -37.32 -14.71
CA LEU A 570 -22.92 -38.01 -14.14
C LEU A 570 -22.52 -39.49 -14.12
N ASP A 571 -22.16 -40.02 -12.96
CA ASP A 571 -21.99 -41.45 -12.78
C ASP A 571 -23.29 -42.08 -13.27
N SER A 572 -23.20 -42.89 -14.32
CA SER A 572 -24.28 -43.78 -14.69
C SER A 572 -24.63 -44.57 -13.42
N PRO A 573 -25.92 -44.74 -13.05
CA PRO A 573 -26.26 -45.52 -11.87
C PRO A 573 -25.48 -46.82 -11.96
N GLN A 574 -24.65 -47.13 -11.00
CA GLN A 574 -24.06 -48.44 -10.87
C GLN A 574 -25.25 -49.40 -10.91
N GLU A 575 -25.33 -50.23 -11.91
CA GLU A 575 -26.16 -51.43 -11.86
C GLU A 575 -25.67 -52.19 -10.63
N ASP A 576 -26.41 -51.98 -9.54
CA ASP A 576 -26.24 -52.77 -8.33
C ASP A 576 -26.50 -54.22 -8.75
N ASP A 577 -25.43 -54.97 -8.86
CA ASP A 577 -25.43 -56.42 -8.91
C ASP A 577 -25.98 -56.94 -7.57
N HIS A 578 -27.30 -56.81 -7.39
CA HIS A 578 -27.96 -57.43 -6.28
C HIS A 578 -28.07 -58.94 -6.55
N PRO A 579 -27.47 -59.76 -5.70
CA PRO A 579 -27.69 -61.20 -5.78
C PRO A 579 -29.19 -61.49 -5.61
N THR A 580 -29.74 -62.23 -6.57
CA THR A 580 -31.07 -62.74 -6.63
C THR A 580 -31.62 -63.22 -5.27
N THR A 581 -32.41 -62.39 -4.64
CA THR A 581 -33.18 -62.79 -3.45
C THR A 581 -34.47 -63.46 -3.90
N THR A 582 -34.53 -64.73 -3.59
CA THR A 582 -35.63 -65.64 -3.79
C THR A 582 -37.03 -65.07 -3.42
N PHE A 583 -37.95 -65.04 -4.38
CA PHE A 583 -39.34 -64.66 -4.19
C PHE A 583 -40.01 -65.57 -3.19
N PHE A 584 -40.42 -65.09 -2.01
CA PHE A 584 -41.44 -65.74 -1.18
C PHE A 584 -42.81 -65.56 -1.82
N LYS A 585 -43.44 -66.68 -2.25
CA LYS A 585 -44.84 -66.76 -2.64
C LYS A 585 -45.70 -66.32 -1.45
N ARG A 586 -46.48 -65.28 -1.61
CA ARG A 586 -47.61 -64.96 -0.72
C ARG A 586 -48.74 -65.82 -1.07
N GLU A 587 -49.16 -66.67 -0.13
CA GLU A 587 -50.46 -67.34 -0.16
C GLU A 587 -51.59 -66.37 0.20
N PRO A 588 -52.84 -66.55 -0.39
CA PRO A 588 -53.99 -65.66 -0.15
C PRO A 588 -54.68 -65.96 1.19
N TRP A 589 -54.92 -64.93 1.98
CA TRP A 589 -55.71 -64.98 3.20
C TRP A 589 -57.20 -65.18 2.85
N ILE A 590 -57.70 -66.38 3.17
CA ILE A 590 -59.13 -66.67 3.17
C ILE A 590 -59.72 -66.26 4.52
N SER A 591 -60.70 -65.37 4.46
CA SER A 591 -61.58 -64.99 5.58
C SER A 591 -62.35 -66.16 6.10
N LYS A 592 -62.33 -66.44 7.37
CA LYS A 592 -63.41 -67.13 8.07
C LYS A 592 -63.90 -66.33 9.27
N GLN A 593 -65.08 -65.80 9.14
CA GLN A 593 -65.93 -65.44 10.26
C GLN A 593 -66.38 -66.75 10.99
N ARG A 594 -66.34 -66.65 12.29
CA ARG A 594 -67.41 -67.15 13.21
C ARG A 594 -66.80 -67.48 14.58
N GLY A 595 -67.54 -66.98 15.56
CA GLY A 595 -67.56 -67.41 16.93
C GLY A 595 -67.45 -66.26 17.91
#